data_bbc97a116e925c91e6b97cd935222fa7
#
_entry.id   bbc97a116e925c91e6b97cd935222fa7
#
_cell.length_a   1.000
_cell.length_b   1.000
_cell.length_c   1.000
_cell.angle_alpha   90.00
_cell.angle_beta   90.00
_cell.angle_gamma   90.00
#
_symmetry.space_group_name_H-M   'P 1'
#
loop_
_entity.id
_entity.type
_entity.pdbx_description
1 polymer ?
#
loop_
_entity_poly.entity_id
_entity_poly.type
_entity_poly.pdbx_seq_one_letter_code
_entity_poly.pdbx_strand_id
1 'polypeptide(L)'
;MNRGEIWFVRLDPTEGSELKKTRRVVIISNDTLGKLPVRVIVPLTDWKDHYQNVPWMVRIVPDKFNRLDKISAADAFQIRSVSELRFGDKAEGYLTPDNMDLIVEAVATVISDI
;
A
#
# COMPACT_ATOMS: atom_id res chain seq x y z
N MET A 1 6.34 12.09 5.02
CA MET A 1 5.60 11.13 4.16
C MET A 1 6.49 10.68 3.02
N ASN A 2 7.24 9.62 3.25
CA ASN A 2 8.25 9.15 2.30
C ASN A 2 7.88 7.77 1.73
N ARG A 3 8.41 7.48 0.54
CA ARG A 3 8.24 6.20 -0.13
C ARG A 3 8.66 5.04 0.79
N GLY A 4 7.82 4.02 0.87
CA GLY A 4 8.04 2.85 1.72
C GLY A 4 7.41 2.93 3.09
N GLU A 5 7.04 4.12 3.54
CA GLU A 5 6.39 4.26 4.84
C GLU A 5 4.96 3.72 4.82
N ILE A 6 4.57 3.15 5.94
CA ILE A 6 3.21 2.68 6.19
C ILE A 6 2.49 3.72 7.04
N TRP A 7 1.30 4.12 6.61
CA TRP A 7 0.46 5.10 7.28
C TRP A 7 -0.96 4.60 7.37
N PHE A 8 -1.69 5.04 8.40
CA PHE A 8 -3.15 4.95 8.37
C PHE A 8 -3.69 6.04 7.47
N VAL A 9 -4.60 5.67 6.56
CA VAL A 9 -5.22 6.59 5.61
C VAL A 9 -6.72 6.31 5.58
N ARG A 10 -7.50 7.40 5.61
CA ARG A 10 -8.95 7.34 5.47
C ARG A 10 -9.30 7.21 3.99
N LEU A 11 -9.80 6.04 3.60
CA LEU A 11 -10.13 5.74 2.21
C LEU A 11 -11.58 6.08 1.83
N ASP A 12 -12.45 6.28 2.80
CA ASP A 12 -13.84 6.68 2.53
C ASP A 12 -13.91 8.13 2.01
N PRO A 13 -14.89 8.45 1.17
CA PRO A 13 -15.90 7.57 0.59
C PRO A 13 -15.34 6.73 -0.57
N THR A 14 -15.83 5.50 -0.68
CA THR A 14 -15.48 4.54 -1.75
C THR A 14 -16.75 3.86 -2.25
N GLU A 15 -16.66 3.17 -3.38
CA GLU A 15 -17.79 2.49 -4.01
C GLU A 15 -17.43 1.05 -4.40
N GLY A 16 -18.43 0.19 -4.42
CA GLY A 16 -18.31 -1.19 -4.90
C GLY A 16 -17.26 -2.00 -4.17
N SER A 17 -16.34 -2.58 -4.93
CA SER A 17 -15.27 -3.44 -4.42
C SER A 17 -14.06 -2.71 -3.87
N GLU A 18 -14.08 -1.38 -3.87
CA GLU A 18 -12.98 -0.61 -3.32
C GLU A 18 -12.85 -0.85 -1.82
N LEU A 19 -11.61 -0.91 -1.33
CA LEU A 19 -11.35 -1.01 0.09
C LEU A 19 -11.78 0.28 0.79
N LYS A 20 -12.50 0.12 1.90
CA LYS A 20 -13.14 1.21 2.64
C LYS A 20 -12.47 1.46 3.97
N LYS A 21 -12.92 2.50 4.66
CA LYS A 21 -12.54 2.85 6.02
C LYS A 21 -11.10 3.36 6.11
N THR A 22 -10.62 3.48 7.32
CA THR A 22 -9.24 3.78 7.61
C THR A 22 -8.44 2.48 7.57
N ARG A 23 -7.40 2.47 6.76
CA ARG A 23 -6.54 1.29 6.60
C ARG A 23 -5.09 1.70 6.60
N ARG A 24 -4.24 0.76 6.93
CA ARG A 24 -2.80 0.90 6.66
C ARG A 24 -2.59 0.87 5.16
N VAL A 25 -1.77 1.78 4.68
CA VAL A 25 -1.34 1.83 3.28
C VAL A 25 0.16 2.00 3.24
N VAL A 26 0.78 1.63 2.12
CA VAL A 26 2.19 1.92 1.88
C VAL A 26 2.31 2.98 0.80
N ILE A 27 3.16 3.98 1.03
CA ILE A 27 3.47 5.01 0.04
C ILE A 27 4.42 4.41 -0.98
N ILE A 28 4.05 4.43 -2.25
CA ILE A 28 4.89 3.91 -3.33
C ILE A 28 5.38 4.99 -4.29
N SER A 29 4.84 6.21 -4.19
CA SER A 29 5.29 7.31 -5.03
C SER A 29 6.73 7.73 -4.73
N ASN A 30 7.45 8.11 -5.80
CA ASN A 30 8.84 8.54 -5.72
C ASN A 30 8.92 9.89 -5.01
N ASP A 31 9.79 9.98 -4.00
CA ASP A 31 9.95 11.20 -3.18
C ASP A 31 10.54 12.37 -3.96
N THR A 32 11.16 12.11 -5.10
CA THR A 32 11.87 13.15 -5.88
C THR A 32 11.00 13.81 -6.94
N LEU A 33 9.72 13.43 -7.07
CA LEU A 33 8.85 13.97 -8.12
C LEU A 33 8.23 15.32 -7.78
N GLY A 34 8.69 15.98 -6.72
CA GLY A 34 8.24 17.32 -6.35
C GLY A 34 7.30 17.31 -5.15
N LYS A 35 6.88 18.51 -4.77
CA LYS A 35 6.03 18.72 -3.60
C LYS A 35 4.56 18.74 -4.00
N LEU A 36 3.98 17.57 -4.15
CA LEU A 36 2.56 17.45 -4.45
C LEU A 36 1.79 17.19 -3.13
N PRO A 37 0.55 17.69 -3.01
CA PRO A 37 -0.28 17.45 -1.82
C PRO A 37 -0.95 16.07 -1.84
N VAL A 38 -0.45 15.16 -2.65
CA VAL A 38 -0.97 13.79 -2.80
C VAL A 38 0.17 12.79 -2.79
N ARG A 39 -0.17 11.55 -2.46
CA ARG A 39 0.76 10.40 -2.53
C ARG A 39 0.08 9.26 -3.24
N VAL A 40 0.84 8.50 -4.00
CA VAL A 40 0.34 7.25 -4.58
C VAL A 40 0.58 6.15 -3.57
N ILE A 41 -0.49 5.42 -3.24
CA ILE A 41 -0.46 4.40 -2.19
C ILE A 41 -1.02 3.08 -2.69
N VAL A 42 -0.63 2.01 -1.99
CA VAL A 42 -1.20 0.68 -2.12
C VAL A 42 -1.75 0.28 -0.74
N PRO A 43 -3.04 -0.07 -0.63
CA PRO A 43 -3.62 -0.46 0.65
C PRO A 43 -3.13 -1.83 1.10
N LEU A 44 -3.08 -2.01 2.42
CA LEU A 44 -2.82 -3.28 3.06
C LEU A 44 -4.12 -3.82 3.64
N THR A 45 -4.31 -5.12 3.52
CA THR A 45 -5.44 -5.85 4.12
C THR A 45 -4.93 -7.14 4.74
N ASP A 46 -5.78 -7.86 5.44
CA ASP A 46 -5.39 -9.14 6.01
C ASP A 46 -5.10 -10.16 4.91
N TRP A 47 -4.02 -10.94 5.10
CA TRP A 47 -3.70 -12.02 4.17
C TRP A 47 -4.75 -13.12 4.25
N LYS A 48 -5.15 -13.65 3.09
CA LYS A 48 -6.00 -14.82 2.95
C LYS A 48 -5.31 -15.84 2.06
N ASP A 49 -5.46 -17.13 2.38
CA ASP A 49 -4.71 -18.19 1.68
C ASP A 49 -4.93 -18.20 0.18
N HIS A 50 -6.14 -17.87 -0.29
CA HIS A 50 -6.41 -17.85 -1.72
C HIS A 50 -5.68 -16.73 -2.47
N TYR A 51 -5.12 -15.73 -1.76
CA TYR A 51 -4.33 -14.68 -2.39
C TYR A 51 -2.99 -15.20 -2.95
N GLN A 52 -2.56 -16.38 -2.51
CA GLN A 52 -1.31 -16.98 -3.00
C GLN A 52 -1.28 -17.12 -4.52
N ASN A 53 -2.45 -17.29 -5.16
CA ASN A 53 -2.56 -17.45 -6.61
C ASN A 53 -3.01 -16.17 -7.31
N VAL A 54 -3.03 -15.05 -6.62
CA VAL A 54 -3.44 -13.75 -7.15
C VAL A 54 -2.20 -12.88 -7.40
N PRO A 55 -1.83 -12.65 -8.68
CA PRO A 55 -0.52 -12.04 -9.00
C PRO A 55 -0.30 -10.63 -8.45
N TRP A 56 -1.37 -9.89 -8.16
CA TRP A 56 -1.25 -8.52 -7.66
C TRP A 56 -1.34 -8.41 -6.13
N MET A 57 -1.46 -9.53 -5.44
CA MET A 57 -1.44 -9.56 -3.98
C MET A 57 -0.03 -9.91 -3.49
N VAL A 58 0.57 -9.01 -2.73
CA VAL A 58 1.92 -9.21 -2.19
C VAL A 58 1.81 -9.54 -0.71
N ARG A 59 2.36 -10.70 -0.32
CA ARG A 59 2.36 -11.16 1.07
C ARG A 59 3.42 -10.42 1.87
N ILE A 60 3.01 -9.75 2.94
CA ILE A 60 3.90 -9.01 3.83
C ILE A 60 3.88 -9.67 5.20
N VAL A 61 5.02 -10.22 5.61
CA VAL A 61 5.18 -10.85 6.92
C VAL A 61 5.59 -9.80 7.94
N PRO A 62 5.00 -9.79 9.15
CA PRO A 62 5.42 -8.85 10.19
C PRO A 62 6.92 -8.93 10.48
N ASP A 63 7.55 -7.77 10.64
CA ASP A 63 8.94 -7.65 11.05
C ASP A 63 9.12 -6.40 11.94
N LYS A 64 10.33 -6.17 12.41
CA LYS A 64 10.60 -5.06 13.32
C LYS A 64 10.48 -3.68 12.65
N PHE A 65 10.52 -3.63 11.32
CA PHE A 65 10.47 -2.38 10.57
C PHE A 65 9.03 -2.00 10.20
N ASN A 66 8.26 -2.97 9.70
CA ASN A 66 6.88 -2.69 9.25
C ASN A 66 5.88 -2.62 10.41
N ARG A 67 6.21 -3.21 11.55
CA ARG A 67 5.41 -3.16 12.79
C ARG A 67 3.98 -3.62 12.59
N LEU A 68 3.74 -4.48 11.61
CA LEU A 68 2.44 -5.11 11.42
C LEU A 68 2.22 -6.15 12.51
N ASP A 69 0.98 -6.33 12.91
CA ASP A 69 0.61 -7.29 13.95
C ASP A 69 0.21 -8.67 13.39
N LYS A 70 -0.01 -8.76 12.08
CA LYS A 70 -0.34 -10.02 11.41
C LYS A 70 0.08 -9.97 9.95
N ILE A 71 0.14 -11.16 9.31
CA ILE A 71 0.46 -11.26 7.89
C ILE A 71 -0.57 -10.48 7.09
N SER A 72 -0.09 -9.61 6.21
CA SER A 72 -0.91 -8.70 5.43
C SER A 72 -0.72 -8.93 3.94
N ALA A 73 -1.68 -8.48 3.15
CA ALA A 73 -1.61 -8.44 1.71
C ALA A 73 -1.56 -6.99 1.25
N ALA A 74 -0.57 -6.64 0.44
CA ALA A 74 -0.58 -5.38 -0.29
C ALA A 74 -1.37 -5.60 -1.57
N ASP A 75 -2.51 -4.92 -1.70
CA ASP A 75 -3.40 -5.08 -2.84
C ASP A 75 -3.06 -4.07 -3.92
N ALA A 76 -2.17 -4.47 -4.83
CA ALA A 76 -1.69 -3.58 -5.89
C ALA A 76 -2.79 -3.18 -6.88
N PHE A 77 -3.88 -3.93 -6.96
CA PHE A 77 -5.01 -3.56 -7.84
C PHE A 77 -5.75 -2.32 -7.30
N GLN A 78 -5.64 -2.05 -6.01
CA GLN A 78 -6.28 -0.90 -5.36
C GLN A 78 -5.34 0.31 -5.28
N ILE A 79 -4.29 0.33 -6.09
CA ILE A 79 -3.39 1.49 -6.19
C ILE A 79 -4.20 2.75 -6.49
N ARG A 80 -3.90 3.83 -5.75
CA ARG A 80 -4.58 5.10 -5.96
C ARG A 80 -3.75 6.26 -5.42
N SER A 81 -4.05 7.45 -5.93
CA SER A 81 -3.52 8.70 -5.41
C SER A 81 -4.47 9.22 -4.34
N VAL A 82 -3.94 9.61 -3.18
CA VAL A 82 -4.73 10.16 -2.09
C VAL A 82 -4.15 11.45 -1.57
N SER A 83 -5.04 12.34 -1.12
CA SER A 83 -4.64 13.61 -0.51
C SER A 83 -3.90 13.38 0.81
N GLU A 84 -2.88 14.19 1.07
CA GLU A 84 -2.19 14.20 2.37
C GLU A 84 -3.16 14.41 3.53
N LEU A 85 -4.27 15.08 3.30
CA LEU A 85 -5.27 15.34 4.34
C LEU A 85 -5.97 14.08 4.84
N ARG A 86 -5.85 12.97 4.11
CA ARG A 86 -6.44 11.69 4.51
C ARG A 86 -5.53 10.86 5.40
N PHE A 87 -4.26 11.26 5.54
CA PHE A 87 -3.27 10.51 6.32
C PHE A 87 -3.44 10.79 7.81
N GLY A 88 -3.11 9.78 8.62
CA GLY A 88 -3.09 9.91 10.07
C GLY A 88 -1.94 10.78 10.55
N ASP A 89 -1.66 10.73 11.86
CA ASP A 89 -0.74 11.68 12.49
C ASP A 89 0.74 11.36 12.27
N LYS A 90 1.06 10.09 11.99
CA LYS A 90 2.46 9.65 11.91
C LYS A 90 2.58 8.37 11.09
N ALA A 91 3.80 8.09 10.64
CA ALA A 91 4.13 6.81 10.04
C ALA A 91 4.03 5.69 11.09
N GLU A 92 3.43 4.57 10.71
CA GLU A 92 3.29 3.39 11.58
C GLU A 92 4.47 2.43 11.46
N GLY A 93 5.21 2.50 10.37
CA GLY A 93 6.35 1.66 10.08
C GLY A 93 6.80 1.86 8.64
N TYR A 94 7.66 0.97 8.16
CA TYR A 94 8.10 1.04 6.75
C TYR A 94 8.45 -0.36 6.23
N LEU A 95 8.33 -0.52 4.92
CA LEU A 95 8.65 -1.78 4.25
C LEU A 95 10.12 -1.82 3.84
N THR A 96 10.68 -3.03 3.81
CA THR A 96 12.02 -3.27 3.30
C THR A 96 12.08 -2.99 1.79
N PRO A 97 13.27 -2.71 1.24
CA PRO A 97 13.42 -2.56 -0.21
C PRO A 97 12.94 -3.77 -1.00
N ASP A 98 13.16 -4.99 -0.49
CA ASP A 98 12.69 -6.21 -1.17
C ASP A 98 11.17 -6.24 -1.27
N ASN A 99 10.46 -5.92 -0.20
CA ASN A 99 9.01 -5.86 -0.23
C ASN A 99 8.52 -4.75 -1.15
N MET A 100 9.19 -3.61 -1.17
CA MET A 100 8.85 -2.50 -2.08
C MET A 100 9.00 -2.92 -3.54
N ASP A 101 10.06 -3.65 -3.87
CA ASP A 101 10.28 -4.16 -5.24
C ASP A 101 9.16 -5.10 -5.66
N LEU A 102 8.72 -5.98 -4.77
CA LEU A 102 7.61 -6.89 -5.04
C LEU A 102 6.30 -6.13 -5.30
N ILE A 103 6.05 -5.08 -4.54
CA ILE A 103 4.84 -4.27 -4.73
C ILE A 103 4.89 -3.52 -6.07
N VAL A 104 6.02 -2.92 -6.42
CA VAL A 104 6.18 -2.23 -7.69
C VAL A 104 5.99 -3.20 -8.86
N GLU A 105 6.53 -4.41 -8.76
CA GLU A 105 6.35 -5.47 -9.75
C GLU A 105 4.88 -5.86 -9.88
N ALA A 106 4.18 -5.99 -8.76
CA ALA A 106 2.76 -6.31 -8.75
C ALA A 106 1.92 -5.19 -9.39
N VAL A 107 2.26 -3.93 -9.13
CA VAL A 107 1.62 -2.78 -9.78
C VAL A 107 1.85 -2.84 -11.29
N ALA A 108 3.06 -3.12 -11.73
CA ALA A 108 3.37 -3.26 -13.15
C ALA A 108 2.53 -4.36 -13.80
N THR A 109 2.32 -5.46 -13.09
CA THR A 109 1.44 -6.56 -13.56
C THR A 109 0.01 -6.08 -13.79
N VAL A 110 -0.50 -5.20 -12.92
CA VAL A 110 -1.86 -4.67 -13.02
C VAL A 110 -2.04 -3.73 -14.21
N ILE A 111 -1.05 -2.91 -14.50
CA ILE A 111 -1.18 -1.81 -15.49
C ILE A 111 -0.48 -2.06 -16.82
N SER A 112 0.31 -3.12 -16.92
CA SER A 112 1.02 -3.46 -18.14
C SER A 112 0.14 -4.33 -19.04
N ASP A 113 0.23 -4.14 -20.36
CA ASP A 113 -0.48 -4.96 -21.33
C ASP A 113 0.39 -6.06 -21.95
N ILE A 114 1.55 -6.31 -21.37
CA ILE A 114 2.51 -7.29 -21.86
C ILE A 114 2.32 -8.63 -21.16
#